data_bd51d6c92960388fd8b318a5914b7d43
#
_entry.id   bd51d6c92960388fd8b318a5914b7d43
#
_cell.length_a   1.000
_cell.length_b   1.000
_cell.length_c   1.000
_cell.angle_alpha   90.00
_cell.angle_beta   90.00
_cell.angle_gamma   90.00
#
_symmetry.space_group_name_H-M   'P 1'
#
loop_
_entity.id
_entity.type
_entity.pdbx_description
1 polymer ?
#
loop_
_entity_poly.entity_id
_entity_poly.type
_entity_poly.pdbx_seq_one_letter_code
_entity_poly.pdbx_strand_id
1 'polypeptide(L)'
;MTRMKVNDVLGSLGLGILAILVVVAIFAPQIAPYDPHHTYKRMERPSSEHLLGTNDVGNDILSEVIYGTRVSLFIAFTATITAIIIGTALGLIAGYSGGVLGFLIMRIVDIFLTIPRLVLIIVIAAFMPRSIWNLIAVFIIFGWGMTARIVRSEVLTLRNQYYVESARMLGGSNLYILWRHILPNVIPLVVVQFIMEAGHVIVAEAGLSFLGLGDPVARSWGTTFHYAFECPTLYTSDVWMWWMLPPGLCIVATVLGFTFVGYALEERLNPKLKTVVGMEI
;
A
#
# COMPACT_ATOMS: atom_id res chain seq x y z
N MET A 1 29.58 -0.56 -10.52
CA MET A 1 28.80 -0.78 -11.76
C MET A 1 27.79 -1.93 -11.68
N THR A 2 28.08 -3.04 -11.01
CA THR A 2 27.21 -4.23 -10.97
C THR A 2 25.93 -4.05 -10.12
N ARG A 3 25.99 -3.35 -8.98
CA ARG A 3 24.80 -3.14 -8.11
C ARG A 3 23.73 -2.22 -8.73
N MET A 4 24.12 -1.19 -9.46
CA MET A 4 23.13 -0.33 -10.16
C MET A 4 22.32 -1.09 -11.20
N LYS A 5 22.92 -2.08 -11.89
CA LYS A 5 22.19 -2.94 -12.84
C LYS A 5 21.21 -3.87 -12.15
N VAL A 6 21.52 -4.36 -10.94
CA VAL A 6 20.62 -5.26 -10.19
C VAL A 6 19.36 -4.53 -9.73
N ASN A 7 19.50 -3.32 -9.17
CA ASN A 7 18.35 -2.55 -8.69
C ASN A 7 17.46 -2.05 -9.85
N ASP A 8 18.05 -1.73 -11.00
CA ASP A 8 17.27 -1.40 -12.20
C ASP A 8 16.48 -2.62 -12.72
N VAL A 9 17.07 -3.82 -12.68
CA VAL A 9 16.38 -5.08 -13.04
C VAL A 9 15.27 -5.39 -12.04
N LEU A 10 15.55 -5.29 -10.74
CA LEU A 10 14.53 -5.51 -9.70
C LEU A 10 13.38 -4.49 -9.83
N GLY A 11 13.71 -3.21 -10.05
CA GLY A 11 12.70 -2.17 -10.27
C GLY A 11 11.82 -2.44 -11.48
N SER A 12 12.41 -2.88 -12.61
CA SER A 12 11.63 -3.23 -13.81
C SER A 12 10.77 -4.49 -13.60
N LEU A 13 11.28 -5.48 -12.86
CA LEU A 13 10.50 -6.66 -12.45
C LEU A 13 9.33 -6.25 -11.57
N GLY A 14 9.57 -5.40 -10.55
CA GLY A 14 8.52 -4.90 -9.67
C GLY A 14 7.44 -4.13 -10.43
N LEU A 15 7.84 -3.24 -11.34
CA LEU A 15 6.90 -2.52 -12.22
C LEU A 15 6.11 -3.48 -13.10
N GLY A 16 6.74 -4.51 -13.65
CA GLY A 16 6.06 -5.54 -14.45
C GLY A 16 4.99 -6.27 -13.65
N ILE A 17 5.33 -6.72 -12.44
CA ILE A 17 4.38 -7.38 -11.53
C ILE A 17 3.19 -6.46 -11.22
N LEU A 18 3.44 -5.22 -10.80
CA LEU A 18 2.39 -4.27 -10.46
C LEU A 18 1.53 -3.91 -11.68
N ALA A 19 2.14 -3.74 -12.86
CA ALA A 19 1.41 -3.47 -14.10
C ALA A 19 0.46 -4.62 -14.47
N ILE A 20 0.92 -5.87 -14.36
CA ILE A 20 0.09 -7.06 -14.60
C ILE A 20 -1.09 -7.06 -13.61
N LEU A 21 -0.84 -6.86 -12.32
CA LEU A 21 -1.89 -6.85 -11.30
C LEU A 21 -2.91 -5.72 -11.52
N VAL A 22 -2.46 -4.53 -11.92
CA VAL A 22 -3.36 -3.41 -12.27
C VAL A 22 -4.20 -3.75 -13.50
N VAL A 23 -3.62 -4.35 -14.53
CA VAL A 23 -4.36 -4.81 -15.71
C VAL A 23 -5.40 -5.87 -15.32
N VAL A 24 -5.02 -6.86 -14.50
CA VAL A 24 -5.95 -7.87 -13.99
C VAL A 24 -7.07 -7.22 -13.18
N ALA A 25 -6.78 -6.24 -12.32
CA ALA A 25 -7.79 -5.54 -11.54
C ALA A 25 -8.80 -4.75 -12.39
N ILE A 26 -8.31 -4.06 -13.45
CA ILE A 26 -9.17 -3.28 -14.34
C ILE A 26 -10.06 -4.20 -15.18
N PHE A 27 -9.47 -5.23 -15.74
CA PHE A 27 -10.14 -6.17 -16.65
C PHE A 27 -10.69 -7.41 -15.94
N ALA A 28 -10.80 -7.42 -14.59
CA ALA A 28 -11.29 -8.55 -13.82
C ALA A 28 -12.64 -9.11 -14.36
N PRO A 29 -13.66 -8.28 -14.70
CA PRO A 29 -14.92 -8.79 -15.23
C PRO A 29 -14.81 -9.47 -16.61
N GLN A 30 -13.75 -9.17 -17.38
CA GLN A 30 -13.51 -9.76 -18.70
C GLN A 30 -12.57 -10.97 -18.65
N ILE A 31 -11.68 -11.01 -17.65
CA ILE A 31 -10.66 -12.07 -17.51
C ILE A 31 -11.19 -13.23 -16.68
N ALA A 32 -12.04 -12.96 -15.68
CA ALA A 32 -12.60 -14.00 -14.82
C ALA A 32 -13.46 -14.95 -15.65
N PRO A 33 -13.23 -16.28 -15.55
CA PRO A 33 -14.02 -17.27 -16.30
C PRO A 33 -15.49 -17.27 -15.92
N TYR A 34 -15.79 -16.97 -14.64
CA TYR A 34 -17.13 -17.03 -14.07
C TYR A 34 -17.44 -15.82 -13.20
N ASP A 35 -18.73 -15.60 -12.92
CA ASP A 35 -19.15 -14.67 -11.89
C ASP A 35 -18.71 -15.21 -10.51
N PRO A 36 -17.96 -14.44 -9.70
CA PRO A 36 -17.46 -14.90 -8.41
C PRO A 36 -18.56 -15.16 -7.37
N HIS A 37 -19.80 -14.73 -7.63
CA HIS A 37 -20.96 -14.97 -6.76
C HIS A 37 -21.84 -16.12 -7.25
N HIS A 38 -21.59 -16.67 -8.44
CA HIS A 38 -22.32 -17.82 -8.94
C HIS A 38 -21.81 -19.10 -8.28
N THR A 39 -22.74 -19.96 -7.84
CA THR A 39 -22.42 -21.21 -7.14
C THR A 39 -22.52 -22.41 -8.05
N TYR A 40 -21.51 -23.23 -8.05
CA TYR A 40 -21.41 -24.52 -8.74
C TYR A 40 -21.40 -25.67 -7.74
N LYS A 41 -20.95 -26.83 -8.14
CA LYS A 41 -20.72 -27.93 -7.22
C LYS A 41 -19.60 -27.58 -6.24
N ARG A 42 -19.82 -27.91 -4.98
CA ARG A 42 -18.91 -27.57 -3.88
C ARG A 42 -17.68 -28.44 -3.85
N MET A 43 -16.54 -27.86 -3.51
CA MET A 43 -15.26 -28.56 -3.27
C MET A 43 -14.82 -29.38 -4.46
N GLU A 44 -15.07 -28.93 -5.68
CA GLU A 44 -14.51 -29.56 -6.88
C GLU A 44 -13.02 -29.30 -6.95
N ARG A 45 -12.28 -30.36 -7.30
CA ARG A 45 -10.84 -30.26 -7.56
C ARG A 45 -10.57 -29.46 -8.84
N PRO A 46 -9.36 -28.89 -9.00
CA PRO A 46 -8.95 -28.27 -10.25
C PRO A 46 -9.25 -29.16 -11.46
N SER A 47 -9.91 -28.59 -12.45
CA SER A 47 -10.37 -29.26 -13.67
C SER A 47 -10.29 -28.30 -14.88
N SER A 48 -10.64 -28.79 -16.08
CA SER A 48 -10.73 -27.93 -17.27
C SER A 48 -11.89 -26.94 -17.20
N GLU A 49 -12.93 -27.22 -16.40
CA GLU A 49 -14.07 -26.31 -16.16
C GLU A 49 -13.71 -25.29 -15.09
N HIS A 50 -13.12 -25.74 -13.96
CA HIS A 50 -12.70 -24.89 -12.86
C HIS A 50 -11.20 -25.03 -12.62
N LEU A 51 -10.38 -24.13 -13.20
CA LEU A 51 -8.91 -24.25 -13.21
C LEU A 51 -8.29 -24.31 -11.80
N LEU A 52 -8.83 -23.62 -10.83
CA LEU A 52 -8.45 -23.70 -9.41
C LEU A 52 -9.51 -24.44 -8.56
N GLY A 53 -10.47 -25.10 -9.19
CA GLY A 53 -11.55 -25.75 -8.48
C GLY A 53 -12.57 -24.77 -7.89
N THR A 54 -13.44 -25.29 -7.02
CA THR A 54 -14.46 -24.51 -6.34
C THR A 54 -14.31 -24.58 -4.81
N ASN A 55 -14.80 -23.55 -4.13
CA ASN A 55 -14.73 -23.45 -2.67
C ASN A 55 -15.87 -24.25 -1.99
N ASP A 56 -15.99 -24.15 -0.67
CA ASP A 56 -17.00 -24.81 0.17
C ASP A 56 -18.45 -24.38 -0.11
N VAL A 57 -18.62 -23.19 -0.68
CA VAL A 57 -19.93 -22.66 -1.11
C VAL A 57 -20.23 -23.04 -2.57
N GLY A 58 -19.19 -23.34 -3.36
CA GLY A 58 -19.25 -23.67 -4.77
C GLY A 58 -18.86 -22.53 -5.70
N ASN A 59 -18.25 -21.46 -5.21
CA ASN A 59 -17.74 -20.39 -6.08
C ASN A 59 -16.41 -20.80 -6.74
N ASP A 60 -16.19 -20.34 -7.98
CA ASP A 60 -14.95 -20.58 -8.71
C ASP A 60 -13.80 -19.79 -8.09
N ILE A 61 -12.78 -20.51 -7.62
CA ILE A 61 -11.67 -19.90 -6.86
C ILE A 61 -10.81 -18.98 -7.75
N LEU A 62 -10.58 -19.32 -9.02
CA LEU A 62 -9.82 -18.46 -9.93
C LEU A 62 -10.51 -17.11 -10.12
N SER A 63 -11.84 -17.13 -10.33
CA SER A 63 -12.63 -15.92 -10.45
C SER A 63 -12.59 -15.09 -9.17
N GLU A 64 -12.67 -15.73 -7.99
CA GLU A 64 -12.52 -15.03 -6.70
C GLU A 64 -11.15 -14.36 -6.56
N VAL A 65 -10.06 -15.02 -6.93
CA VAL A 65 -8.70 -14.44 -6.87
C VAL A 65 -8.54 -13.26 -7.82
N ILE A 66 -9.08 -13.36 -9.05
CA ILE A 66 -9.06 -12.29 -10.04
C ILE A 66 -9.84 -11.07 -9.54
N TYR A 67 -11.06 -11.25 -9.07
CA TYR A 67 -11.85 -10.15 -8.49
C TYR A 67 -11.25 -9.63 -7.18
N GLY A 68 -10.63 -10.51 -6.39
CA GLY A 68 -9.89 -10.14 -5.19
C GLY A 68 -8.74 -9.17 -5.47
N THR A 69 -8.08 -9.30 -6.63
CA THR A 69 -7.06 -8.35 -7.10
C THR A 69 -7.63 -6.92 -7.16
N ARG A 70 -8.83 -6.76 -7.71
CA ARG A 70 -9.49 -5.46 -7.83
C ARG A 70 -9.81 -4.87 -6.46
N VAL A 71 -10.35 -5.67 -5.55
CA VAL A 71 -10.75 -5.21 -4.21
C VAL A 71 -9.52 -4.86 -3.36
N SER A 72 -8.53 -5.74 -3.28
CA SER A 72 -7.31 -5.50 -2.49
C SER A 72 -6.52 -4.29 -2.98
N LEU A 73 -6.33 -4.15 -4.30
CA LEU A 73 -5.66 -2.98 -4.86
C LEU A 73 -6.47 -1.70 -4.68
N PHE A 74 -7.80 -1.73 -4.83
CA PHE A 74 -8.66 -0.56 -4.61
C PHE A 74 -8.54 -0.04 -3.18
N ILE A 75 -8.60 -0.92 -2.17
CA ILE A 75 -8.42 -0.55 -0.76
C ILE A 75 -7.03 0.06 -0.56
N ALA A 76 -5.98 -0.63 -1.02
CA ALA A 76 -4.62 -0.19 -0.83
C ALA A 76 -4.34 1.18 -1.47
N PHE A 77 -4.70 1.37 -2.74
CA PHE A 77 -4.47 2.63 -3.44
C PHE A 77 -5.28 3.78 -2.84
N THR A 78 -6.58 3.57 -2.57
CA THR A 78 -7.45 4.63 -2.06
C THR A 78 -7.01 5.09 -0.66
N ALA A 79 -6.74 4.14 0.23
CA ALA A 79 -6.26 4.44 1.57
C ALA A 79 -4.89 5.14 1.55
N THR A 80 -3.94 4.60 0.77
CA THR A 80 -2.59 5.14 0.71
C THR A 80 -2.56 6.53 0.07
N ILE A 81 -3.21 6.74 -1.08
CA ILE A 81 -3.25 8.06 -1.73
C ILE A 81 -3.78 9.11 -0.76
N THR A 82 -4.90 8.82 -0.10
CA THR A 82 -5.53 9.77 0.82
C THR A 82 -4.65 10.05 2.04
N ALA A 83 -4.08 9.02 2.65
CA ALA A 83 -3.18 9.17 3.79
C ALA A 83 -1.92 9.97 3.43
N ILE A 84 -1.32 9.71 2.27
CA ILE A 84 -0.14 10.41 1.76
C ILE A 84 -0.45 11.89 1.47
N ILE A 85 -1.58 12.20 0.87
CA ILE A 85 -2.00 13.59 0.63
C ILE A 85 -2.14 14.34 1.96
N ILE A 86 -2.85 13.76 2.93
CA ILE A 86 -3.03 14.36 4.27
C ILE A 86 -1.67 14.53 4.95
N GLY A 87 -0.84 13.48 4.98
CA GLY A 87 0.48 13.52 5.60
C GLY A 87 1.39 14.56 4.96
N THR A 88 1.39 14.63 3.62
CA THR A 88 2.17 15.64 2.88
C THR A 88 1.71 17.05 3.20
N ALA A 89 0.41 17.33 3.19
CA ALA A 89 -0.13 18.64 3.51
C ALA A 89 0.23 19.07 4.94
N LEU A 90 0.03 18.19 5.91
CA LEU A 90 0.36 18.47 7.32
C LEU A 90 1.88 18.60 7.54
N GLY A 91 2.69 17.80 6.86
CA GLY A 91 4.13 17.89 6.91
C GLY A 91 4.67 19.20 6.31
N LEU A 92 4.13 19.63 5.16
CA LEU A 92 4.42 20.93 4.54
C LEU A 92 4.09 22.09 5.48
N ILE A 93 2.88 22.09 6.05
CA ILE A 93 2.43 23.14 6.98
C ILE A 93 3.34 23.16 8.21
N ALA A 94 3.57 22.02 8.85
CA ALA A 94 4.36 21.93 10.07
C ALA A 94 5.85 22.29 9.86
N GLY A 95 6.43 21.95 8.69
CA GLY A 95 7.81 22.26 8.35
C GLY A 95 8.04 23.71 7.97
N TYR A 96 7.10 24.29 7.19
CA TYR A 96 7.25 25.64 6.68
C TYR A 96 6.85 26.71 7.70
N SER A 97 5.68 26.58 8.35
CA SER A 97 5.20 27.57 9.32
C SER A 97 6.03 27.59 10.61
N GLY A 98 6.50 26.43 11.06
CA GLY A 98 7.24 26.32 12.32
C GLY A 98 6.41 26.74 13.53
N GLY A 99 7.08 27.27 14.57
CA GLY A 99 6.41 27.83 15.76
C GLY A 99 5.40 26.89 16.44
N VAL A 100 4.36 27.48 17.02
CA VAL A 100 3.33 26.75 17.79
C VAL A 100 2.53 25.80 16.91
N LEU A 101 2.18 26.20 15.67
CA LEU A 101 1.40 25.37 14.76
C LEU A 101 2.15 24.11 14.37
N GLY A 102 3.41 24.26 13.96
CA GLY A 102 4.26 23.11 13.65
C GLY A 102 4.50 22.19 14.85
N PHE A 103 4.63 22.76 16.05
CA PHE A 103 4.73 22.01 17.29
C PHE A 103 3.47 21.19 17.58
N LEU A 104 2.28 21.79 17.47
CA LEU A 104 1.00 21.11 17.75
C LEU A 104 0.74 19.96 16.75
N ILE A 105 0.97 20.19 15.45
CA ILE A 105 0.82 19.14 14.44
C ILE A 105 1.75 17.96 14.76
N MET A 106 3.01 18.24 15.09
CA MET A 106 3.95 17.16 15.43
C MET A 106 3.62 16.45 16.74
N ARG A 107 3.04 17.13 17.69
CA ARG A 107 2.58 16.49 18.92
C ARG A 107 1.47 15.47 18.65
N ILE A 108 0.55 15.78 17.73
CA ILE A 108 -0.47 14.83 17.29
C ILE A 108 0.20 13.65 16.56
N VAL A 109 1.13 13.91 15.64
CA VAL A 109 1.89 12.86 14.94
C VAL A 109 2.60 11.95 15.94
N ASP A 110 3.24 12.53 16.97
CA ASP A 110 3.97 11.75 17.99
C ASP A 110 3.04 10.81 18.76
N ILE A 111 1.84 11.27 19.14
CA ILE A 111 0.82 10.43 19.79
C ILE A 111 0.46 9.24 18.89
N PHE A 112 0.14 9.49 17.60
CA PHE A 112 -0.23 8.43 16.66
C PHE A 112 0.88 7.41 16.44
N LEU A 113 2.14 7.85 16.43
CA LEU A 113 3.30 6.98 16.18
C LEU A 113 3.85 6.28 17.43
N THR A 114 3.42 6.68 18.63
CA THR A 114 3.82 6.03 19.88
C THR A 114 3.14 4.68 20.07
N ILE A 115 1.92 4.52 19.58
CA ILE A 115 1.13 3.30 19.74
C ILE A 115 1.38 2.38 18.52
N PRO A 116 1.55 1.06 18.74
CA PRO A 116 1.70 0.12 17.62
C PRO A 116 0.50 0.21 16.66
N ARG A 117 0.75 0.73 15.45
CA ARG A 117 -0.27 1.05 14.43
C ARG A 117 -1.22 -0.12 14.16
N LEU A 118 -0.65 -1.33 13.92
CA LEU A 118 -1.45 -2.51 13.59
C LEU A 118 -2.44 -2.88 14.70
N VAL A 119 -2.00 -2.77 15.97
CA VAL A 119 -2.86 -3.07 17.12
C VAL A 119 -4.07 -2.14 17.17
N LEU A 120 -3.85 -0.82 16.98
CA LEU A 120 -4.95 0.17 16.94
C LEU A 120 -5.92 -0.11 15.80
N ILE A 121 -5.39 -0.43 14.63
CA ILE A 121 -6.19 -0.73 13.44
C ILE A 121 -7.09 -1.95 13.72
N ILE A 122 -6.54 -3.05 14.27
CA ILE A 122 -7.30 -4.26 14.62
C ILE A 122 -8.41 -3.94 15.63
N VAL A 123 -8.06 -3.22 16.70
CA VAL A 123 -9.02 -2.90 17.77
C VAL A 123 -10.17 -2.06 17.21
N ILE A 124 -9.87 -1.00 16.45
CA ILE A 124 -10.91 -0.12 15.92
C ILE A 124 -11.75 -0.83 14.86
N ALA A 125 -11.13 -1.58 13.94
CA ALA A 125 -11.85 -2.36 12.93
C ALA A 125 -12.80 -3.39 13.56
N ALA A 126 -12.45 -3.98 14.70
CA ALA A 126 -13.30 -4.94 15.41
C ALA A 126 -14.60 -4.32 15.96
N PHE A 127 -14.63 -3.01 16.23
CA PHE A 127 -15.83 -2.30 16.69
C PHE A 127 -16.63 -1.65 15.56
N MET A 128 -16.09 -1.62 14.33
CA MET A 128 -16.76 -1.01 13.18
C MET A 128 -17.54 -2.07 12.38
N PRO A 129 -18.64 -1.68 11.68
CA PRO A 129 -19.27 -2.57 10.71
C PRO A 129 -18.27 -3.03 9.64
N ARG A 130 -18.35 -4.29 9.24
CA ARG A 130 -17.48 -4.86 8.20
C ARG A 130 -17.80 -4.25 6.84
N SER A 131 -16.93 -3.39 6.33
CA SER A 131 -17.11 -2.70 5.06
C SER A 131 -15.75 -2.24 4.51
N ILE A 132 -15.59 -2.27 3.19
CA ILE A 132 -14.41 -1.71 2.50
C ILE A 132 -14.14 -0.28 2.94
N TRP A 133 -15.19 0.55 3.04
CA TRP A 133 -15.05 1.98 3.38
C TRP A 133 -14.54 2.20 4.79
N ASN A 134 -14.97 1.35 5.74
CA ASN A 134 -14.48 1.42 7.12
C ASN A 134 -13.01 1.00 7.21
N LEU A 135 -12.59 -0.02 6.46
CA LEU A 135 -11.18 -0.41 6.37
C LEU A 135 -10.34 0.73 5.78
N ILE A 136 -10.79 1.32 4.66
CA ILE A 136 -10.12 2.47 4.04
C ILE A 136 -10.01 3.63 5.04
N ALA A 137 -11.09 3.96 5.74
CA ALA A 137 -11.09 5.05 6.73
C ALA A 137 -10.07 4.81 7.86
N VAL A 138 -10.01 3.59 8.39
CA VAL A 138 -9.06 3.23 9.45
C VAL A 138 -7.61 3.33 8.94
N PHE A 139 -7.33 2.85 7.73
CA PHE A 139 -5.99 2.98 7.14
C PHE A 139 -5.60 4.45 6.91
N ILE A 140 -6.54 5.30 6.47
CA ILE A 140 -6.30 6.74 6.31
C ILE A 140 -5.97 7.38 7.66
N ILE A 141 -6.79 7.13 8.70
CA ILE A 141 -6.63 7.72 10.03
C ILE A 141 -5.24 7.41 10.62
N PHE A 142 -4.73 6.22 10.40
CA PHE A 142 -3.45 5.78 10.97
C PHE A 142 -2.27 5.80 9.98
N GLY A 143 -2.49 6.14 8.70
CA GLY A 143 -1.47 6.09 7.65
C GLY A 143 -0.69 7.39 7.43
N TRP A 144 -1.24 8.55 7.78
CA TRP A 144 -0.67 9.86 7.41
C TRP A 144 0.52 10.31 8.26
N GLY A 145 0.63 9.84 9.51
CA GLY A 145 1.55 10.42 10.50
C GLY A 145 3.03 10.28 10.14
N MET A 146 3.47 9.11 9.64
CA MET A 146 4.85 8.89 9.22
C MET A 146 5.23 9.78 8.04
N THR A 147 4.36 9.89 7.05
CA THR A 147 4.55 10.78 5.90
C THR A 147 4.66 12.24 6.34
N ALA A 148 3.80 12.69 7.27
CA ALA A 148 3.88 14.05 7.80
C ALA A 148 5.22 14.34 8.49
N ARG A 149 5.76 13.38 9.26
CA ARG A 149 7.06 13.50 9.91
C ARG A 149 8.20 13.60 8.91
N ILE A 150 8.22 12.73 7.90
CA ILE A 150 9.27 12.68 6.89
C ILE A 150 9.23 13.94 6.02
N VAL A 151 8.06 14.34 5.54
CA VAL A 151 7.87 15.55 4.73
C VAL A 151 8.29 16.80 5.52
N ARG A 152 7.90 16.91 6.80
CA ARG A 152 8.35 18.02 7.65
C ARG A 152 9.87 18.09 7.75
N SER A 153 10.53 16.97 7.94
CA SER A 153 12.00 16.93 8.02
C SER A 153 12.66 17.48 6.74
N GLU A 154 12.16 17.08 5.59
CA GLU A 154 12.65 17.56 4.30
C GLU A 154 12.36 19.05 4.11
N VAL A 155 11.17 19.52 4.45
CA VAL A 155 10.78 20.94 4.38
C VAL A 155 11.69 21.81 5.26
N LEU A 156 12.06 21.34 6.46
CA LEU A 156 12.99 22.05 7.33
C LEU A 156 14.37 22.22 6.69
N THR A 157 14.82 21.25 5.91
CA THR A 157 16.08 21.32 5.15
C THR A 157 15.95 22.27 3.97
N LEU A 158 14.87 22.14 3.19
CA LEU A 158 14.65 22.92 1.97
C LEU A 158 14.41 24.41 2.24
N ARG A 159 13.68 24.76 3.29
CA ARG A 159 13.36 26.17 3.60
C ARG A 159 14.58 27.02 3.93
N ASN A 160 15.71 26.41 4.28
CA ASN A 160 16.98 27.08 4.61
C ASN A 160 17.94 27.11 3.39
N GLN A 161 17.49 26.68 2.21
CA GLN A 161 18.30 26.73 0.99
C GLN A 161 18.36 28.16 0.41
N TYR A 162 19.50 28.55 -0.16
CA TYR A 162 19.72 29.87 -0.71
C TYR A 162 18.67 30.32 -1.74
N TYR A 163 18.20 29.41 -2.60
CA TYR A 163 17.18 29.73 -3.61
C TYR A 163 15.82 30.07 -2.99
N VAL A 164 15.47 29.45 -1.85
CA VAL A 164 14.24 29.75 -1.08
C VAL A 164 14.36 31.11 -0.40
N GLU A 165 15.53 31.37 0.18
CA GLU A 165 15.82 32.65 0.83
C GLU A 165 15.81 33.81 -0.18
N SER A 166 16.44 33.60 -1.34
CA SER A 166 16.41 34.58 -2.45
C SER A 166 14.99 34.87 -2.92
N ALA A 167 14.15 33.84 -3.09
CA ALA A 167 12.73 34.01 -3.46
C ALA A 167 11.95 34.81 -2.40
N ARG A 168 12.28 34.63 -1.12
CA ARG A 168 11.69 35.40 -0.01
C ARG A 168 12.14 36.85 -0.02
N MET A 169 13.42 37.13 -0.25
CA MET A 169 13.96 38.49 -0.36
C MET A 169 13.37 39.27 -1.54
N LEU A 170 13.04 38.59 -2.63
CA LEU A 170 12.36 39.15 -3.80
C LEU A 170 10.84 39.38 -3.58
N GLY A 171 10.34 39.18 -2.36
CA GLY A 171 8.93 39.42 -2.00
C GLY A 171 7.97 38.26 -2.31
N GLY A 172 8.50 37.07 -2.58
CA GLY A 172 7.68 35.87 -2.79
C GLY A 172 6.79 35.57 -1.57
N SER A 173 5.48 35.38 -1.80
CA SER A 173 4.56 34.99 -0.73
C SER A 173 4.85 33.56 -0.22
N ASN A 174 4.49 33.27 1.03
CA ASN A 174 4.68 31.94 1.63
C ASN A 174 4.06 30.83 0.79
N LEU A 175 2.87 31.05 0.25
CA LEU A 175 2.17 30.07 -0.59
C LEU A 175 2.90 29.86 -1.92
N TYR A 176 3.40 30.93 -2.55
CA TYR A 176 4.22 30.85 -3.76
C TYR A 176 5.48 30.02 -3.52
N ILE A 177 6.20 30.29 -2.42
CA ILE A 177 7.43 29.57 -2.07
C ILE A 177 7.13 28.10 -1.83
N LEU A 178 6.06 27.77 -1.11
CA LEU A 178 5.63 26.40 -0.84
C LEU A 178 5.34 25.63 -2.13
N TRP A 179 4.51 26.19 -3.03
CA TRP A 179 4.11 25.51 -4.26
C TRP A 179 5.19 25.46 -5.33
N ARG A 180 6.00 26.51 -5.45
CA ARG A 180 6.96 26.65 -6.55
C ARG A 180 8.37 26.13 -6.21
N HIS A 181 8.77 26.20 -4.95
CA HIS A 181 10.13 25.92 -4.53
C HIS A 181 10.25 24.72 -3.58
N ILE A 182 9.28 24.48 -2.71
CA ILE A 182 9.36 23.41 -1.71
C ILE A 182 8.67 22.14 -2.20
N LEU A 183 7.37 22.19 -2.53
CA LEU A 183 6.60 21.03 -2.91
C LEU A 183 7.20 20.21 -4.06
N PRO A 184 7.69 20.81 -5.17
CA PRO A 184 8.28 20.03 -6.27
C PRO A 184 9.50 19.22 -5.83
N ASN A 185 10.27 19.73 -4.85
CA ASN A 185 11.43 19.02 -4.31
C ASN A 185 11.07 17.95 -3.27
N VAL A 186 9.87 18.02 -2.69
CA VAL A 186 9.33 17.02 -1.76
C VAL A 186 8.63 15.87 -2.51
N ILE A 187 8.05 16.12 -3.69
CA ILE A 187 7.31 15.11 -4.47
C ILE A 187 8.09 13.80 -4.67
N PRO A 188 9.37 13.78 -5.04
CA PRO A 188 10.11 12.53 -5.18
C PRO A 188 10.09 11.66 -3.92
N LEU A 189 10.25 12.29 -2.75
CA LEU A 189 10.18 11.63 -1.46
C LEU A 189 8.78 11.09 -1.17
N VAL A 190 7.74 11.86 -1.49
CA VAL A 190 6.33 11.49 -1.34
C VAL A 190 5.98 10.25 -2.19
N VAL A 191 6.52 10.17 -3.41
CA VAL A 191 6.32 9.01 -4.29
C VAL A 191 6.94 7.75 -3.69
N VAL A 192 8.16 7.83 -3.13
CA VAL A 192 8.78 6.70 -2.42
C VAL A 192 7.90 6.28 -1.23
N GLN A 193 7.45 7.24 -0.42
CA GLN A 193 6.57 6.97 0.72
C GLN A 193 5.25 6.30 0.29
N PHE A 194 4.67 6.75 -0.83
CA PHE A 194 3.46 6.12 -1.39
C PHE A 194 3.69 4.63 -1.72
N ILE A 195 4.78 4.31 -2.39
CA ILE A 195 5.09 2.94 -2.81
C ILE A 195 5.29 2.04 -1.60
N MET A 196 6.06 2.49 -0.61
CA MET A 196 6.32 1.73 0.61
C MET A 196 5.04 1.53 1.43
N GLU A 197 4.24 2.58 1.60
CA GLU A 197 2.99 2.53 2.36
C GLU A 197 1.94 1.64 1.67
N ALA A 198 1.84 1.66 0.34
CA ALA A 198 0.92 0.80 -0.40
C ALA A 198 1.20 -0.70 -0.14
N GLY A 199 2.47 -1.08 -0.11
CA GLY A 199 2.87 -2.44 0.27
C GLY A 199 2.46 -2.81 1.70
N HIS A 200 2.64 -1.90 2.65
CA HIS A 200 2.21 -2.10 4.04
C HIS A 200 0.69 -2.23 4.17
N VAL A 201 -0.08 -1.43 3.43
CA VAL A 201 -1.56 -1.49 3.47
C VAL A 201 -2.07 -2.80 2.89
N ILE A 202 -1.46 -3.34 1.82
CA ILE A 202 -1.83 -4.67 1.28
C ILE A 202 -1.69 -5.76 2.35
N VAL A 203 -0.56 -5.79 3.06
CA VAL A 203 -0.35 -6.79 4.12
C VAL A 203 -1.32 -6.60 5.28
N ALA A 204 -1.54 -5.35 5.69
CA ALA A 204 -2.44 -5.04 6.79
C ALA A 204 -3.91 -5.34 6.44
N GLU A 205 -4.34 -5.04 5.21
CA GLU A 205 -5.67 -5.40 4.71
C GLU A 205 -5.85 -6.91 4.69
N ALA A 206 -4.90 -7.63 4.10
CA ALA A 206 -4.96 -9.09 4.06
C ALA A 206 -5.01 -9.70 5.46
N GLY A 207 -4.23 -9.18 6.42
CA GLY A 207 -4.25 -9.61 7.81
C GLY A 207 -5.58 -9.32 8.52
N LEU A 208 -6.15 -8.12 8.34
CA LEU A 208 -7.47 -7.78 8.91
C LEU A 208 -8.59 -8.63 8.31
N SER A 209 -8.59 -8.79 7.01
CA SER A 209 -9.56 -9.61 6.30
C SER A 209 -9.42 -11.09 6.68
N PHE A 210 -8.19 -11.58 6.88
CA PHE A 210 -7.93 -12.92 7.41
C PHE A 210 -8.47 -13.11 8.83
N LEU A 211 -8.41 -12.09 9.69
CA LEU A 211 -9.02 -12.10 11.03
C LEU A 211 -10.55 -11.96 10.99
N GLY A 212 -11.18 -11.98 9.80
CA GLY A 212 -12.61 -11.84 9.63
C GLY A 212 -13.16 -10.44 9.80
N LEU A 213 -12.28 -9.41 9.78
CA LEU A 213 -12.65 -7.99 9.88
C LEU A 213 -12.86 -7.34 8.50
N GLY A 214 -12.63 -8.09 7.41
CA GLY A 214 -12.88 -7.67 6.04
C GLY A 214 -14.36 -7.58 5.69
N ASP A 215 -14.66 -7.02 4.52
CA ASP A 215 -16.01 -6.99 3.99
C ASP A 215 -16.41 -8.39 3.48
N PRO A 216 -17.49 -9.00 4.01
CA PRO A 216 -17.89 -10.36 3.63
C PRO A 216 -18.45 -10.46 2.21
N VAL A 217 -18.92 -9.35 1.63
CA VAL A 217 -19.50 -9.31 0.28
C VAL A 217 -18.42 -9.03 -0.77
N ALA A 218 -17.56 -8.06 -0.50
CA ALA A 218 -16.49 -7.71 -1.40
C ALA A 218 -15.23 -8.54 -1.08
N ARG A 219 -15.08 -9.62 -1.81
CA ARG A 219 -14.01 -10.58 -1.60
C ARG A 219 -12.66 -10.00 -2.02
N SER A 220 -11.79 -9.79 -1.02
CA SER A 220 -10.37 -9.49 -1.21
C SER A 220 -9.54 -10.78 -1.17
N TRP A 221 -8.25 -10.71 -1.45
CA TRP A 221 -7.36 -11.86 -1.24
C TRP A 221 -7.34 -12.32 0.22
N GLY A 222 -7.41 -11.36 1.17
CA GLY A 222 -7.43 -11.68 2.59
C GLY A 222 -8.71 -12.39 3.02
N THR A 223 -9.88 -12.00 2.50
CA THR A 223 -11.16 -12.69 2.78
C THR A 223 -11.20 -14.08 2.14
N THR A 224 -10.70 -14.24 0.91
CA THR A 224 -10.59 -15.57 0.27
C THR A 224 -9.68 -16.48 1.08
N PHE A 225 -8.57 -15.95 1.60
CA PHE A 225 -7.65 -16.68 2.46
C PHE A 225 -8.31 -17.07 3.81
N HIS A 226 -9.10 -16.17 4.39
CA HIS A 226 -9.88 -16.43 5.61
C HIS A 226 -10.85 -17.59 5.45
N TYR A 227 -11.69 -17.57 4.41
CA TYR A 227 -12.65 -18.65 4.16
C TYR A 227 -11.97 -20.00 3.87
N ALA A 228 -10.84 -19.97 3.15
CA ALA A 228 -10.04 -21.18 2.97
C ALA A 228 -9.56 -21.75 4.30
N PHE A 229 -9.07 -20.89 5.19
CA PHE A 229 -8.54 -21.27 6.51
C PHE A 229 -9.62 -21.83 7.45
N GLU A 230 -10.85 -21.30 7.39
CA GLU A 230 -11.97 -21.78 8.21
C GLU A 230 -12.54 -23.12 7.72
N CYS A 231 -12.18 -23.57 6.51
CA CYS A 231 -12.66 -24.82 5.96
C CYS A 231 -11.99 -26.03 6.65
N PRO A 232 -12.75 -26.93 7.33
CA PRO A 232 -12.16 -28.08 8.05
C PRO A 232 -11.38 -29.03 7.14
N THR A 233 -11.77 -29.15 5.86
CA THR A 233 -11.12 -30.03 4.89
C THR A 233 -9.75 -29.53 4.45
N LEU A 234 -9.40 -28.25 4.73
CA LEU A 234 -8.09 -27.68 4.46
C LEU A 234 -6.96 -28.50 5.11
N TYR A 235 -7.21 -29.02 6.32
CA TYR A 235 -6.20 -29.70 7.14
C TYR A 235 -6.11 -31.20 6.84
N THR A 236 -7.10 -31.77 6.14
CA THR A 236 -7.21 -33.19 5.88
C THR A 236 -7.07 -33.56 4.41
N SER A 237 -6.93 -32.56 3.54
CA SER A 237 -6.86 -32.76 2.08
C SER A 237 -5.92 -31.75 1.40
N ASP A 238 -5.74 -31.88 0.10
CA ASP A 238 -4.89 -31.01 -0.72
C ASP A 238 -5.54 -29.66 -1.08
N VAL A 239 -6.69 -29.30 -0.49
CA VAL A 239 -7.49 -28.11 -0.80
C VAL A 239 -6.68 -26.82 -0.63
N TRP A 240 -5.76 -26.76 0.33
CA TRP A 240 -4.88 -25.61 0.55
C TRP A 240 -4.07 -25.22 -0.69
N MET A 241 -3.73 -26.17 -1.58
CA MET A 241 -2.92 -25.91 -2.77
C MET A 241 -3.64 -25.02 -3.79
N TRP A 242 -4.96 -25.19 -3.95
CA TRP A 242 -5.69 -24.45 -4.98
C TRP A 242 -6.61 -23.37 -4.41
N TRP A 243 -6.88 -23.37 -3.11
CA TRP A 243 -7.73 -22.35 -2.51
C TRP A 243 -6.94 -21.31 -1.69
N MET A 244 -5.98 -21.73 -0.87
CA MET A 244 -5.21 -20.86 0.01
C MET A 244 -3.95 -20.29 -0.67
N LEU A 245 -3.23 -21.12 -1.41
CA LEU A 245 -1.96 -20.74 -2.03
C LEU A 245 -2.09 -19.61 -3.08
N PRO A 246 -3.07 -19.60 -4.01
CA PRO A 246 -3.18 -18.57 -5.03
C PRO A 246 -3.37 -17.15 -4.48
N PRO A 247 -4.32 -16.85 -3.57
CA PRO A 247 -4.44 -15.51 -2.99
C PRO A 247 -3.19 -15.13 -2.18
N GLY A 248 -2.56 -16.08 -1.47
CA GLY A 248 -1.30 -15.86 -0.77
C GLY A 248 -0.17 -15.43 -1.70
N LEU A 249 -0.03 -16.10 -2.86
CA LEU A 249 0.95 -15.73 -3.88
C LEU A 249 0.68 -14.35 -4.48
N CYS A 250 -0.57 -13.97 -4.67
CA CYS A 250 -0.93 -12.63 -5.14
C CYS A 250 -0.51 -11.55 -4.13
N ILE A 251 -0.73 -11.78 -2.83
CA ILE A 251 -0.30 -10.86 -1.77
C ILE A 251 1.23 -10.72 -1.79
N VAL A 252 1.97 -11.84 -1.79
CA VAL A 252 3.44 -11.85 -1.83
C VAL A 252 3.97 -11.15 -3.08
N ALA A 253 3.43 -11.47 -4.26
CA ALA A 253 3.83 -10.85 -5.52
C ALA A 253 3.61 -9.33 -5.50
N THR A 254 2.48 -8.86 -4.95
CA THR A 254 2.18 -7.44 -4.83
C THR A 254 3.17 -6.72 -3.91
N VAL A 255 3.44 -7.29 -2.74
CA VAL A 255 4.41 -6.74 -1.78
C VAL A 255 5.81 -6.69 -2.37
N LEU A 256 6.25 -7.76 -3.02
CA LEU A 256 7.54 -7.77 -3.73
C LEU A 256 7.58 -6.72 -4.85
N GLY A 257 6.50 -6.57 -5.60
CA GLY A 257 6.37 -5.54 -6.63
C GLY A 257 6.59 -4.14 -6.07
N PHE A 258 5.88 -3.77 -5.01
CA PHE A 258 6.06 -2.48 -4.33
C PHE A 258 7.46 -2.33 -3.74
N THR A 259 7.98 -3.36 -3.08
CA THR A 259 9.32 -3.34 -2.47
C THR A 259 10.42 -3.11 -3.51
N PHE A 260 10.39 -3.83 -4.63
CA PHE A 260 11.40 -3.69 -5.70
C PHE A 260 11.34 -2.31 -6.36
N VAL A 261 10.15 -1.79 -6.63
CA VAL A 261 9.98 -0.44 -7.15
C VAL A 261 10.44 0.60 -6.14
N GLY A 262 10.10 0.43 -4.86
CA GLY A 262 10.51 1.32 -3.77
C GLY A 262 12.03 1.44 -3.67
N TYR A 263 12.75 0.33 -3.61
CA TYR A 263 14.22 0.32 -3.55
C TYR A 263 14.88 0.93 -4.79
N ALA A 264 14.38 0.61 -5.98
CA ALA A 264 14.92 1.17 -7.22
C ALA A 264 14.71 2.69 -7.29
N LEU A 265 13.61 3.19 -6.78
CA LEU A 265 13.29 4.61 -6.78
C LEU A 265 14.08 5.36 -5.71
N GLU A 266 14.19 4.80 -4.50
CA GLU A 266 14.98 5.38 -3.40
C GLU A 266 16.44 5.59 -3.81
N GLU A 267 17.07 4.60 -4.45
CA GLU A 267 18.45 4.73 -4.93
C GLU A 267 18.60 5.80 -6.01
N ARG A 268 17.62 5.95 -6.90
CA ARG A 268 17.66 7.00 -7.93
C ARG A 268 17.48 8.39 -7.37
N LEU A 269 16.65 8.54 -6.35
CA LEU A 269 16.29 9.83 -5.76
C LEU A 269 17.25 10.28 -4.65
N ASN A 270 18.02 9.36 -4.05
CA ASN A 270 18.98 9.68 -3.00
C ASN A 270 20.44 9.47 -3.46
N PRO A 271 21.05 10.45 -4.16
CA PRO A 271 22.40 10.31 -4.69
C PRO A 271 23.48 10.21 -3.59
N LYS A 272 23.18 10.56 -2.34
CA LYS A 272 24.10 10.44 -1.19
C LYS A 272 24.42 8.98 -0.84
N LEU A 273 23.54 8.04 -1.12
CA LEU A 273 23.80 6.60 -0.97
C LEU A 273 24.89 6.10 -1.92
N LYS A 274 25.10 6.78 -3.05
CA LYS A 274 26.16 6.44 -4.02
C LYS A 274 27.57 6.76 -3.50
N THR A 275 27.71 7.76 -2.64
CA THR A 275 29.02 8.25 -2.17
C THR A 275 29.56 7.38 -1.02
N VAL A 276 28.68 6.83 -0.17
CA VAL A 276 29.10 5.98 0.95
C VAL A 276 29.55 4.59 0.47
N VAL A 277 28.92 4.05 -0.57
CA VAL A 277 29.27 2.75 -1.16
C VAL A 277 30.51 2.81 -2.06
N GLY A 278 30.85 4.00 -2.57
CA GLY A 278 32.06 4.24 -3.39
C GLY A 278 33.36 4.43 -2.59
N MET A 279 33.29 4.50 -1.25
CA MET A 279 34.46 4.63 -0.38
C MET A 279 34.98 3.30 0.20
N GLU A 280 34.32 2.17 -0.12
CA GLU A 280 34.73 0.84 0.36
C GLU A 280 35.39 -0.03 -0.74
N ILE A 281 35.92 0.56 -1.80
CA ILE A 281 36.75 -0.16 -2.82
C ILE A 281 38.08 0.51 -2.99
#